data_a0c783d75a7800ad2e8028e26b646336
#
_entry.id   a0c783d75a7800ad2e8028e26b646336
#
_cell.length_a   1.000
_cell.length_b   1.000
_cell.length_c   1.000
_cell.angle_alpha   90.00
_cell.angle_beta   90.00
_cell.angle_gamma   90.00
#
_symmetry.space_group_name_H-M   'P 1'
#
loop_
_entity.id
_entity.type
_entity.pdbx_description
1 polymer ?
#
loop_
_entity_poly.entity_id
_entity_poly.type
_entity_poly.pdbx_seq_one_letter_code
_entity_poly.pdbx_strand_id
1 'polypeptide(L)'
;RNALHQCFDGFDKYFIPFISPNQKGHFSTREKKDVMPEHNQGMYAVPQILTNNVEDFLCTAKKIGDYGYKEVNLNLGCPSRTVVTKGRGAGFLDEPQKLDRFLDAVFEKCNLEISIKTRIGMEDPEEFETILPIYNKYPLKELIIHRVCRRSFIKIHQSLIHMHGQWNIANIRFAIMGISVLWRTWNS
;
A
#
# COMPACT_ATOMS: atom_id res chain seq x y z
N ARG A 1 -0.49 2.96 17.58
CA ARG A 1 -1.70 2.25 17.17
C ARG A 1 -2.59 1.99 18.40
N ASN A 2 -2.14 1.17 19.36
CA ASN A 2 -2.92 0.82 20.55
C ASN A 2 -3.33 2.04 21.38
N ALA A 3 -2.41 2.99 21.64
CA ALA A 3 -2.74 4.22 22.34
C ALA A 3 -3.79 5.06 21.60
N LEU A 4 -3.71 5.15 20.25
CA LEU A 4 -4.73 5.84 19.46
C LEU A 4 -6.09 5.15 19.58
N HIS A 5 -6.11 3.81 19.50
CA HIS A 5 -7.33 3.02 19.62
C HIS A 5 -7.98 3.13 21.01
N GLN A 6 -7.16 3.26 22.07
CA GLN A 6 -7.65 3.41 23.44
C GLN A 6 -8.14 4.82 23.78
N CYS A 7 -7.55 5.84 23.13
CA CYS A 7 -7.80 7.24 23.49
C CYS A 7 -8.77 7.96 22.53
N PHE A 8 -8.99 7.43 21.34
CA PHE A 8 -9.77 8.10 20.30
C PHE A 8 -10.64 7.10 19.55
N ASP A 9 -11.89 7.45 19.35
CA ASP A 9 -12.85 6.75 18.51
C ASP A 9 -12.80 7.25 17.05
N GLY A 10 -13.47 6.53 16.14
CA GLY A 10 -13.69 6.97 14.76
C GLY A 10 -12.62 6.57 13.76
N PHE A 11 -11.73 5.63 14.12
CA PHE A 11 -10.80 5.04 13.17
C PHE A 11 -11.35 3.73 12.60
N ASP A 12 -11.60 3.70 11.29
CA ASP A 12 -12.10 2.50 10.59
C ASP A 12 -11.03 1.45 10.39
N LYS A 13 -9.74 1.86 10.27
CA LYS A 13 -8.63 0.99 9.87
C LYS A 13 -7.30 1.49 10.41
N TYR A 14 -6.47 0.54 10.82
CA TYR A 14 -5.10 0.80 11.29
C TYR A 14 -4.09 0.03 10.43
N PHE A 15 -3.03 0.70 9.98
CA PHE A 15 -1.94 0.02 9.29
C PHE A 15 -0.83 -0.37 10.27
N ILE A 16 -0.39 -1.62 10.17
CA ILE A 16 0.77 -2.13 10.90
C ILE A 16 2.04 -1.66 10.17
N PRO A 17 3.13 -1.32 10.89
CA PRO A 17 4.40 -1.00 10.25
C PRO A 17 4.81 -2.08 9.26
N PHE A 18 5.46 -1.66 8.15
CA PHE A 18 5.77 -2.60 7.09
C PHE A 18 6.73 -3.71 7.52
N ILE A 19 6.43 -4.91 7.06
CA ILE A 19 7.26 -6.09 7.11
C ILE A 19 8.14 -6.07 5.85
N SER A 20 9.46 -6.22 6.04
CA SER A 20 10.40 -6.36 4.94
C SER A 20 10.86 -7.82 4.87
N PRO A 21 10.27 -8.64 3.98
CA PRO A 21 10.62 -10.05 3.87
C PRO A 21 12.11 -10.27 3.69
N ASN A 22 12.64 -11.29 4.33
CA ASN A 22 14.01 -11.74 4.17
C ASN A 22 14.03 -13.14 3.53
N GLN A 23 15.19 -13.53 2.98
CA GLN A 23 15.37 -14.82 2.30
C GLN A 23 15.00 -16.04 3.16
N LYS A 24 15.01 -15.91 4.48
CA LYS A 24 14.62 -16.99 5.42
C LYS A 24 13.11 -17.03 5.67
N GLY A 25 12.36 -16.07 5.17
CA GLY A 25 10.92 -15.97 5.35
C GLY A 25 10.47 -15.83 6.81
N HIS A 26 11.36 -15.45 7.73
CA HIS A 26 11.01 -15.26 9.14
C HIS A 26 10.80 -13.78 9.46
N PHE A 27 9.77 -13.49 10.26
CA PHE A 27 9.60 -12.16 10.83
C PHE A 27 10.69 -11.89 11.87
N SER A 28 11.25 -10.69 11.85
CA SER A 28 12.09 -10.20 12.95
C SER A 28 11.27 -10.15 14.24
N THR A 29 11.93 -10.09 15.39
CA THR A 29 11.26 -9.99 16.70
C THR A 29 10.31 -8.79 16.75
N ARG A 30 10.69 -7.66 16.15
CA ARG A 30 9.86 -6.46 16.06
C ARG A 30 8.64 -6.68 15.18
N GLU A 31 8.83 -7.17 13.96
CA GLU A 31 7.73 -7.45 13.01
C GLU A 31 6.74 -8.46 13.59
N LYS A 32 7.27 -9.53 14.23
CA LYS A 32 6.45 -10.52 14.91
C LYS A 32 5.60 -9.85 16.00
N LYS A 33 6.21 -9.03 16.86
CA LYS A 33 5.47 -8.29 17.91
C LYS A 33 4.41 -7.36 17.32
N ASP A 34 4.68 -6.73 16.17
CA ASP A 34 3.73 -5.81 15.54
C ASP A 34 2.54 -6.54 14.89
N VAL A 35 2.74 -7.78 14.38
CA VAL A 35 1.73 -8.52 13.61
C VAL A 35 0.97 -9.57 14.42
N MET A 36 1.40 -9.91 15.63
CA MET A 36 0.70 -10.89 16.47
C MET A 36 -0.73 -10.41 16.79
N PRO A 37 -1.75 -11.28 16.60
CA PRO A 37 -3.16 -10.89 16.78
C PRO A 37 -3.48 -10.35 18.18
N GLU A 38 -2.87 -10.89 19.21
CA GLU A 38 -3.06 -10.45 20.60
C GLU A 38 -2.68 -8.99 20.83
N HIS A 39 -1.81 -8.42 20.00
CA HIS A 39 -1.42 -7.01 20.09
C HIS A 39 -2.31 -6.07 19.25
N ASN A 40 -3.28 -6.63 18.52
CA ASN A 40 -4.15 -5.90 17.60
C ASN A 40 -5.63 -6.18 17.85
N GLN A 41 -5.99 -6.66 19.04
CA GLN A 41 -7.36 -6.99 19.40
C GLN A 41 -8.28 -5.76 19.34
N GLY A 42 -9.50 -5.96 18.85
CA GLY A 42 -10.51 -4.90 18.75
C GLY A 42 -10.28 -3.90 17.61
N MET A 43 -9.18 -4.03 16.86
CA MET A 43 -8.84 -3.14 15.75
C MET A 43 -8.97 -3.85 14.39
N TYR A 44 -9.48 -3.15 13.39
CA TYR A 44 -9.26 -3.57 12.01
C TYR A 44 -7.84 -3.18 11.58
N ALA A 45 -6.89 -4.04 11.89
CA ALA A 45 -5.47 -3.82 11.63
C ALA A 45 -5.03 -4.52 10.34
N VAL A 46 -4.33 -3.81 9.46
CA VAL A 46 -3.86 -4.31 8.17
C VAL A 46 -2.34 -4.33 8.16
N PRO A 47 -1.72 -5.52 8.07
CA PRO A 47 -0.28 -5.65 7.92
C PRO A 47 0.19 -5.11 6.57
N GLN A 48 1.31 -4.39 6.57
CA GLN A 48 1.90 -3.83 5.36
C GLN A 48 3.16 -4.60 4.97
N ILE A 49 3.30 -4.92 3.67
CA ILE A 49 4.44 -5.65 3.10
C ILE A 49 5.25 -4.71 2.21
N LEU A 50 6.57 -4.71 2.39
CA LEU A 50 7.52 -3.92 1.59
C LEU A 50 8.44 -4.87 0.81
N THR A 51 8.10 -5.17 -0.43
CA THR A 51 8.89 -6.01 -1.33
C THR A 51 8.62 -5.69 -2.79
N ASN A 52 9.48 -6.14 -3.67
CA ASN A 52 9.34 -6.17 -5.12
C ASN A 52 9.52 -7.59 -5.69
N ASN A 53 9.49 -8.60 -4.83
CA ASN A 53 9.61 -10.01 -5.18
C ASN A 53 8.29 -10.73 -4.88
N VAL A 54 7.79 -11.49 -5.85
CA VAL A 54 6.48 -12.17 -5.80
C VAL A 54 6.46 -13.25 -4.71
N GLU A 55 7.49 -14.09 -4.67
CA GLU A 55 7.58 -15.19 -3.72
C GLU A 55 7.64 -14.69 -2.27
N ASP A 56 8.43 -13.63 -2.04
CA ASP A 56 8.52 -12.95 -0.75
C ASP A 56 7.16 -12.41 -0.31
N PHE A 57 6.41 -11.79 -1.24
CA PHE A 57 5.07 -11.27 -0.96
C PHE A 57 4.11 -12.39 -0.60
N LEU A 58 4.02 -13.42 -1.43
CA LEU A 58 3.08 -14.53 -1.25
C LEU A 58 3.37 -15.34 0.02
N CYS A 59 4.64 -15.62 0.30
CA CYS A 59 5.04 -16.30 1.53
C CYS A 59 4.68 -15.48 2.77
N THR A 60 4.89 -14.17 2.73
CA THR A 60 4.55 -13.27 3.84
C THR A 60 3.04 -13.12 4.00
N ALA A 61 2.30 -12.95 2.91
CA ALA A 61 0.84 -12.84 2.91
C ALA A 61 0.20 -14.13 3.46
N LYS A 62 0.72 -15.31 3.07
CA LYS A 62 0.24 -16.58 3.62
C LYS A 62 0.37 -16.63 5.14
N LYS A 63 1.55 -16.27 5.68
CA LYS A 63 1.77 -16.23 7.15
C LYS A 63 0.85 -15.24 7.86
N ILE A 64 0.61 -14.08 7.25
CA ILE A 64 -0.32 -13.08 7.73
C ILE A 64 -1.75 -13.67 7.76
N GLY A 65 -2.14 -14.38 6.71
CA GLY A 65 -3.42 -15.10 6.64
C GLY A 65 -3.57 -16.16 7.73
N ASP A 66 -2.48 -16.91 8.02
CA ASP A 66 -2.45 -17.91 9.09
C ASP A 66 -2.67 -17.28 10.50
N TYR A 67 -2.36 -15.99 10.67
CA TYR A 67 -2.71 -15.22 11.87
C TYR A 67 -4.16 -14.69 11.87
N GLY A 68 -4.94 -14.96 10.82
CA GLY A 68 -6.35 -14.59 10.73
C GLY A 68 -6.63 -13.24 10.06
N TYR A 69 -5.61 -12.51 9.58
CA TYR A 69 -5.82 -11.30 8.80
C TYR A 69 -6.49 -11.60 7.46
N LYS A 70 -7.36 -10.71 7.01
CA LYS A 70 -8.11 -10.85 5.74
C LYS A 70 -7.58 -9.94 4.64
N GLU A 71 -6.78 -8.94 5.02
CA GLU A 71 -6.24 -7.94 4.12
C GLU A 71 -4.75 -7.75 4.38
N VAL A 72 -3.99 -7.50 3.31
CA VAL A 72 -2.61 -7.02 3.35
C VAL A 72 -2.46 -5.76 2.53
N ASN A 73 -1.53 -4.89 2.92
CA ASN A 73 -1.24 -3.66 2.19
C ASN A 73 0.15 -3.74 1.56
N LEU A 74 0.25 -3.47 0.25
CA LEU A 74 1.53 -3.33 -0.44
C LEU A 74 2.05 -1.89 -0.29
N ASN A 75 3.30 -1.75 0.19
CA ASN A 75 3.96 -0.45 0.31
C ASN A 75 4.71 -0.09 -0.97
N LEU A 76 4.17 0.86 -1.73
CA LEU A 76 4.79 1.47 -2.90
C LEU A 76 5.12 2.96 -2.69
N GLY A 77 5.17 3.40 -1.43
CA GLY A 77 5.35 4.82 -1.11
C GLY A 77 6.57 5.15 -0.25
N CYS A 78 7.29 4.19 0.29
CA CYS A 78 8.45 4.45 1.15
C CYS A 78 9.59 5.12 0.36
N PRO A 79 9.99 6.39 0.68
CA PRO A 79 11.01 7.11 -0.08
C PRO A 79 12.43 6.91 0.46
N SER A 80 12.60 6.06 1.49
CA SER A 80 13.91 5.83 2.13
C SER A 80 14.93 5.38 1.10
N ARG A 81 16.12 6.00 1.11
CA ARG A 81 17.21 5.68 0.19
C ARG A 81 17.54 4.18 0.16
N THR A 82 17.61 3.55 1.34
CA THR A 82 17.90 2.12 1.47
C THR A 82 16.82 1.21 0.90
N VAL A 83 15.59 1.69 0.78
CA VAL A 83 14.45 0.99 0.19
C VAL A 83 14.46 1.18 -1.33
N VAL A 84 14.57 2.43 -1.75
CA VAL A 84 14.51 2.83 -3.17
C VAL A 84 15.67 2.25 -3.98
N THR A 85 16.90 2.23 -3.44
CA THR A 85 18.05 1.62 -4.13
C THR A 85 17.91 0.12 -4.37
N LYS A 86 16.97 -0.54 -3.70
CA LYS A 86 16.60 -1.95 -3.93
C LYS A 86 15.38 -2.12 -4.85
N GLY A 87 14.93 -1.05 -5.49
CA GLY A 87 13.70 -1.03 -6.30
C GLY A 87 12.43 -1.36 -5.51
N ARG A 88 12.40 -1.06 -4.19
CA ARG A 88 11.24 -1.30 -3.31
C ARG A 88 10.58 0.01 -2.91
N GLY A 89 9.37 -0.07 -2.35
CA GLY A 89 8.62 1.13 -1.96
C GLY A 89 8.43 2.07 -3.15
N ALA A 90 8.72 3.37 -2.98
CA ALA A 90 8.63 4.34 -4.07
C ALA A 90 9.54 3.99 -5.27
N GLY A 91 10.69 3.34 -5.04
CA GLY A 91 11.60 2.93 -6.11
C GLY A 91 11.03 1.86 -7.05
N PHE A 92 9.94 1.20 -6.69
CA PHE A 92 9.28 0.25 -7.59
C PHE A 92 8.46 0.97 -8.68
N LEU A 93 8.12 2.25 -8.47
CA LEU A 93 7.35 3.06 -9.42
C LEU A 93 8.17 3.44 -10.65
N ASP A 94 9.51 3.39 -10.58
CA ASP A 94 10.40 3.62 -11.71
C ASP A 94 10.34 2.51 -12.78
N GLU A 95 9.77 1.35 -12.44
CA GLU A 95 9.70 0.18 -13.33
C GLU A 95 8.23 -0.27 -13.54
N PRO A 96 7.36 0.53 -14.22
CA PRO A 96 5.92 0.24 -14.34
C PRO A 96 5.62 -1.15 -14.92
N GLN A 97 6.37 -1.60 -15.92
CA GLN A 97 6.17 -2.93 -16.53
C GLN A 97 6.51 -4.07 -15.57
N LYS A 98 7.48 -3.85 -14.70
CA LYS A 98 7.83 -4.83 -13.66
C LYS A 98 6.82 -4.84 -12.54
N LEU A 99 6.29 -3.66 -12.18
CA LEU A 99 5.20 -3.53 -11.23
C LEU A 99 3.94 -4.24 -11.74
N ASP A 100 3.59 -4.08 -13.01
CA ASP A 100 2.44 -4.75 -13.62
C ASP A 100 2.57 -6.27 -13.55
N ARG A 101 3.70 -6.83 -13.98
CA ARG A 101 3.96 -8.28 -13.88
C ARG A 101 3.97 -8.80 -12.44
N PHE A 102 4.46 -7.99 -11.50
CA PHE A 102 4.43 -8.33 -10.08
C PHE A 102 3.00 -8.41 -9.58
N LEU A 103 2.17 -7.41 -9.87
CA LEU A 103 0.78 -7.37 -9.45
C LEU A 103 -0.02 -8.51 -10.08
N ASP A 104 0.18 -8.80 -11.36
CA ASP A 104 -0.45 -9.92 -12.06
C ASP A 104 -0.21 -11.24 -11.33
N ALA A 105 1.05 -11.58 -11.07
CA ALA A 105 1.43 -12.80 -10.36
C ALA A 105 0.93 -12.85 -8.90
N VAL A 106 0.85 -11.70 -8.23
CA VAL A 106 0.37 -11.61 -6.85
C VAL A 106 -1.14 -11.78 -6.79
N PHE A 107 -1.90 -11.11 -7.67
CA PHE A 107 -3.36 -11.24 -7.70
C PHE A 107 -3.85 -12.60 -8.18
N GLU A 108 -3.06 -13.29 -9.02
CA GLU A 108 -3.35 -14.67 -9.43
C GLU A 108 -3.30 -15.66 -8.24
N LYS A 109 -2.40 -15.44 -7.27
CA LYS A 109 -2.03 -16.44 -6.26
C LYS A 109 -2.34 -16.07 -4.82
N CYS A 110 -2.60 -14.80 -4.52
CA CYS A 110 -2.86 -14.34 -3.17
C CYS A 110 -4.35 -14.50 -2.83
N ASN A 111 -4.64 -15.18 -1.72
CA ASN A 111 -6.02 -15.40 -1.25
C ASN A 111 -6.52 -14.29 -0.31
N LEU A 112 -5.68 -13.29 0.03
CA LEU A 112 -6.08 -12.17 0.87
C LEU A 112 -6.51 -10.98 0.00
N GLU A 113 -7.36 -10.13 0.55
CA GLU A 113 -7.65 -8.83 -0.05
C GLU A 113 -6.37 -7.99 -0.07
N ILE A 114 -6.11 -7.29 -1.16
CA ILE A 114 -4.91 -6.48 -1.34
C ILE A 114 -5.29 -5.02 -1.46
N SER A 115 -4.73 -4.21 -0.58
CA SER A 115 -4.71 -2.75 -0.71
C SER A 115 -3.30 -2.27 -1.04
N ILE A 116 -3.20 -1.09 -1.64
CA ILE A 116 -1.92 -0.48 -2.00
C ILE A 116 -1.81 0.90 -1.37
N LYS A 117 -0.63 1.21 -0.82
CA LYS A 117 -0.26 2.57 -0.46
C LYS A 117 0.88 3.04 -1.34
N THR A 118 0.61 4.07 -2.16
CA THR A 118 1.51 4.56 -3.20
C THR A 118 1.77 6.07 -3.10
N ARG A 119 2.73 6.54 -3.89
CA ARG A 119 2.89 7.94 -4.31
C ARG A 119 2.40 8.10 -5.75
N ILE A 120 2.33 9.33 -6.22
CA ILE A 120 1.96 9.65 -7.61
C ILE A 120 3.13 9.46 -8.60
N GLY A 121 4.31 9.16 -8.11
CA GLY A 121 5.50 8.91 -8.90
C GLY A 121 6.75 8.92 -8.03
N MET A 122 7.88 8.60 -8.64
CA MET A 122 9.18 8.66 -8.01
C MET A 122 9.77 10.08 -8.10
N GLU A 123 9.82 10.62 -9.29
CA GLU A 123 10.45 11.91 -9.60
C GLU A 123 9.41 12.96 -10.04
N ASP A 124 8.44 12.57 -10.88
CA ASP A 124 7.47 13.45 -11.51
C ASP A 124 6.01 13.00 -11.25
N PRO A 125 5.07 13.92 -10.99
CA PRO A 125 3.65 13.61 -10.89
C PRO A 125 3.04 12.99 -12.15
N GLU A 126 3.56 13.30 -13.33
CA GLU A 126 3.07 12.79 -14.61
C GLU A 126 3.30 11.28 -14.77
N GLU A 127 4.24 10.71 -14.01
CA GLU A 127 4.45 9.26 -13.94
C GLU A 127 3.19 8.51 -13.53
N PHE A 128 2.29 9.17 -12.77
CA PHE A 128 1.05 8.57 -12.32
C PHE A 128 0.08 8.25 -13.46
N GLU A 129 0.16 8.93 -14.59
CA GLU A 129 -0.62 8.64 -15.79
C GLU A 129 -0.29 7.26 -16.36
N THR A 130 0.95 6.80 -16.17
CA THR A 130 1.39 5.45 -16.55
C THR A 130 1.08 4.40 -15.47
N ILE A 131 1.13 4.80 -14.20
CA ILE A 131 0.99 3.89 -13.07
C ILE A 131 -0.50 3.58 -12.79
N LEU A 132 -1.37 4.59 -12.87
CA LEU A 132 -2.79 4.41 -12.55
C LEU A 132 -3.50 3.36 -13.44
N PRO A 133 -3.29 3.31 -14.77
CA PRO A 133 -3.86 2.24 -15.60
C PRO A 133 -3.45 0.84 -15.15
N ILE A 134 -2.26 0.67 -14.59
CA ILE A 134 -1.81 -0.61 -14.02
C ILE A 134 -2.66 -0.97 -12.82
N TYR A 135 -2.85 -0.05 -11.86
CA TYR A 135 -3.68 -0.32 -10.70
C TYR A 135 -5.14 -0.65 -11.06
N ASN A 136 -5.67 -0.01 -12.09
CA ASN A 136 -7.04 -0.23 -12.56
C ASN A 136 -7.30 -1.64 -13.14
N LYS A 137 -6.27 -2.41 -13.45
CA LYS A 137 -6.39 -3.80 -13.94
C LYS A 137 -6.79 -4.77 -12.84
N TYR A 138 -6.51 -4.43 -11.57
CA TYR A 138 -6.60 -5.37 -10.45
C TYR A 138 -7.72 -5.01 -9.47
N PRO A 139 -8.37 -6.02 -8.84
CA PRO A 139 -9.43 -5.80 -7.88
C PRO A 139 -8.86 -5.35 -6.52
N LEU A 140 -8.30 -4.14 -6.48
CA LEU A 140 -7.77 -3.56 -5.25
C LEU A 140 -8.89 -3.33 -4.24
N LYS A 141 -8.68 -3.76 -3.00
CA LYS A 141 -9.57 -3.44 -1.88
C LYS A 141 -9.60 -1.94 -1.60
N GLU A 142 -8.44 -1.30 -1.69
CA GLU A 142 -8.26 0.12 -1.45
C GLU A 142 -6.96 0.62 -2.10
N LEU A 143 -6.98 1.83 -2.64
CA LEU A 143 -5.78 2.53 -3.10
C LEU A 143 -5.60 3.81 -2.26
N ILE A 144 -4.48 3.91 -1.54
CA ILE A 144 -4.13 5.06 -0.73
C ILE A 144 -3.02 5.82 -1.46
N ILE A 145 -3.32 7.05 -1.86
CA ILE A 145 -2.40 7.87 -2.63
C ILE A 145 -1.86 9.01 -1.77
N HIS A 146 -0.55 9.00 -1.54
CA HIS A 146 0.15 10.14 -1.00
C HIS A 146 0.54 11.08 -2.16
N ARG A 147 -0.12 12.23 -2.23
CA ARG A 147 -0.04 13.20 -3.35
C ARG A 147 1.30 13.95 -3.40
N VAL A 148 2.43 13.22 -3.34
CA VAL A 148 3.79 13.78 -3.48
C VAL A 148 4.67 12.80 -4.25
N CYS A 149 5.58 13.31 -5.04
CA CYS A 149 6.73 12.57 -5.53
C CYS A 149 7.83 12.57 -4.50
N ARG A 150 8.87 11.77 -4.69
CA ARG A 150 10.01 11.73 -3.77
C ARG A 150 10.72 13.08 -3.69
N ARG A 151 10.88 13.79 -4.80
CA ARG A 151 11.60 15.08 -4.91
C ARG A 151 10.74 16.33 -4.77
N SER A 152 9.44 16.25 -5.00
CA SER A 152 8.59 17.43 -5.03
C SER A 152 7.56 17.44 -3.91
N PHE A 153 7.60 18.45 -3.04
CA PHE A 153 6.61 18.67 -1.99
C PHE A 153 5.43 19.57 -2.40
N ILE A 154 5.44 20.23 -3.60
CA ILE A 154 4.63 21.47 -3.73
C ILE A 154 3.76 21.61 -5.01
N LYS A 155 3.81 20.78 -6.05
CA LYS A 155 3.03 21.05 -7.26
C LYS A 155 2.08 19.91 -7.66
N ILE A 156 0.91 19.84 -7.00
CA ILE A 156 -0.09 18.85 -7.42
C ILE A 156 -1.50 19.38 -7.17
N HIS A 157 -1.98 20.31 -7.96
CA HIS A 157 -3.37 20.73 -7.78
C HIS A 157 -4.29 20.45 -8.97
N GLN A 158 -3.80 20.24 -10.18
CA GLN A 158 -4.65 20.16 -11.36
C GLN A 158 -4.69 18.80 -12.08
N SER A 159 -3.60 18.07 -12.18
CA SER A 159 -3.55 16.83 -12.98
C SER A 159 -4.42 15.69 -12.43
N LEU A 160 -4.47 15.51 -11.12
CA LEU A 160 -5.31 14.45 -10.51
C LEU A 160 -6.82 14.71 -10.61
N ILE A 161 -7.24 15.97 -10.73
CA ILE A 161 -8.66 16.33 -10.93
C ILE A 161 -9.12 15.95 -12.35
N HIS A 162 -8.24 16.07 -13.33
CA HIS A 162 -8.55 15.68 -14.72
C HIS A 162 -8.66 14.16 -14.92
N MET A 163 -8.08 13.34 -14.05
CA MET A 163 -8.14 11.89 -14.12
C MET A 163 -9.43 11.29 -13.55
N HIS A 164 -10.37 12.11 -13.10
CA HIS A 164 -11.59 11.70 -12.40
C HIS A 164 -12.49 10.70 -13.18
N GLY A 165 -12.37 10.63 -14.51
CA GLY A 165 -13.12 9.69 -15.36
C GLY A 165 -12.44 8.33 -15.60
N GLN A 166 -11.22 8.12 -15.10
CA GLN A 166 -10.40 6.93 -15.40
C GLN A 166 -10.29 5.93 -14.24
N TRP A 167 -11.06 6.14 -13.16
CA TRP A 167 -10.90 5.38 -11.94
C TRP A 167 -11.89 4.23 -11.85
N ASN A 168 -11.37 2.99 -11.93
CA ASN A 168 -12.16 1.77 -11.75
C ASN A 168 -12.09 1.19 -10.33
N ILE A 169 -11.42 1.89 -9.41
CA ILE A 169 -11.19 1.41 -8.05
C ILE A 169 -12.27 1.98 -7.13
N ALA A 170 -13.04 1.10 -6.51
CA ALA A 170 -14.17 1.48 -5.67
C ALA A 170 -13.82 2.29 -4.41
N ASN A 171 -12.60 2.11 -3.89
CA ASN A 171 -12.16 2.76 -2.66
C ASN A 171 -10.80 3.45 -2.83
N ILE A 172 -10.82 4.76 -3.08
CA ILE A 172 -9.60 5.57 -3.18
C ILE A 172 -9.53 6.50 -1.98
N ARG A 173 -8.39 6.47 -1.29
CA ARG A 173 -8.08 7.42 -0.22
C ARG A 173 -6.89 8.28 -0.61
N PHE A 174 -7.05 9.58 -0.48
CA PHE A 174 -5.93 10.52 -0.59
C PHE A 174 -5.34 10.81 0.77
N ALA A 175 -4.06 10.51 0.95
CA ALA A 175 -3.32 10.89 2.15
C ALA A 175 -2.66 12.25 1.93
N ILE A 176 -3.08 13.27 2.69
CA ILE A 176 -2.50 14.60 2.70
C ILE A 176 -1.85 14.80 4.07
N MET A 177 -0.53 15.01 4.13
CA MET A 177 0.24 15.31 5.36
C MET A 177 -0.09 14.38 6.56
N GLY A 178 -0.26 13.07 6.30
CA GLY A 178 -0.56 12.09 7.35
C GLY A 178 -2.05 11.93 7.67
N ILE A 179 -2.93 12.73 7.10
CA ILE A 179 -4.38 12.59 7.22
C ILE A 179 -4.91 11.92 5.96
N SER A 180 -5.62 10.80 6.12
CA SER A 180 -6.28 10.12 5.02
C SER A 180 -7.72 10.64 4.88
N VAL A 181 -8.07 11.17 3.72
CA VAL A 181 -9.43 11.58 3.38
C VAL A 181 -10.02 10.53 2.44
N LEU A 182 -11.12 9.92 2.83
CA LEU A 182 -11.84 8.96 2.00
C LEU A 182 -12.59 9.70 0.89
N TRP A 183 -12.27 9.41 -0.36
CA TRP A 183 -13.12 9.72 -1.50
C TRP A 183 -13.92 8.48 -1.86
N ARG A 184 -15.23 8.52 -1.63
CA ARG A 184 -16.14 7.55 -2.22
C ARG A 184 -16.52 8.07 -3.61
N THR A 185 -16.35 7.26 -4.63
CA THR A 185 -16.98 7.52 -5.93
C THR A 185 -18.49 7.43 -5.72
N TRP A 186 -19.17 8.56 -5.80
CA TRP A 186 -20.62 8.59 -5.92
C TRP A 186 -20.96 8.09 -7.33
N ASN A 187 -21.40 6.85 -7.44
CA ASN A 187 -22.16 6.42 -8.60
C ASN A 187 -23.57 6.99 -8.43
N SER A 188 -23.86 8.07 -9.16
CA SER A 188 -25.21 8.53 -9.45
C SER A 188 -25.79 7.67 -10.55
#